data_5bc8fd5e54144625e59010a0eb028ffb
#
_entry.id   5bc8fd5e54144625e59010a0eb028ffb
#
_cell.length_a   1.000
_cell.length_b   1.000
_cell.length_c   1.000
_cell.angle_alpha   90.00
_cell.angle_beta   90.00
_cell.angle_gamma   90.00
#
_symmetry.space_group_name_H-M   'P 1'
#
loop_
_entity.id
_entity.type
_entity.pdbx_description
1 polymer ?
#
loop_
_entity_poly.entity_id
_entity_poly.type
_entity_poly.pdbx_seq_one_letter_code
_entity_poly.pdbx_strand_id
1 'polypeptide(L)'
;MSPNWFTVLTNLKRIKMKERILETARKEFVEKGFLDASMRNIASNIGITATALYRHYSSKEEIFEAVVSPAVKDWERLCDSESERQTSIGRNEGLEAMWGNDVQVERIVDMIYKRFDEHKLLFFGSKGTKYEDFLHYIVTRVQKETLNFMEELKKSGVPVNDVDEKNMHLLLSAQYTAMLEMVKHDYTYEEALKYAGTVARFFVEGWRKYLGF
;
A
#
# COMPACT_ATOMS: atom_id res chain seq x y z
N MET A 1 14.59 32.40 25.46
CA MET A 1 15.39 31.22 25.87
C MET A 1 16.10 30.68 24.63
N SER A 2 17.42 30.76 24.59
CA SER A 2 18.23 30.22 23.48
C SER A 2 18.16 28.69 23.49
N PRO A 3 18.00 28.05 22.31
CA PRO A 3 17.96 26.58 22.26
C PRO A 3 19.28 26.01 22.79
N ASN A 4 19.17 24.95 23.62
CA ASN A 4 20.36 24.24 24.08
C ASN A 4 20.97 23.47 22.90
N TRP A 5 22.00 24.02 22.26
CA TRP A 5 22.67 23.49 21.07
C TRP A 5 23.20 22.06 21.28
N PHE A 6 23.58 21.69 22.50
CA PHE A 6 24.01 20.33 22.80
C PHE A 6 22.86 19.33 22.64
N THR A 7 21.67 19.65 23.11
CA THR A 7 20.45 18.84 22.94
C THR A 7 20.05 18.73 21.46
N VAL A 8 20.14 19.84 20.70
CA VAL A 8 19.86 19.86 19.27
C VAL A 8 20.82 18.95 18.50
N LEU A 9 22.13 19.06 18.75
CA LEU A 9 23.15 18.21 18.09
C LEU A 9 22.98 16.73 18.42
N THR A 10 22.64 16.40 19.66
CA THR A 10 22.40 15.02 20.09
C THR A 10 21.18 14.43 19.40
N ASN A 11 20.09 15.21 19.29
CA ASN A 11 18.89 14.80 18.57
C ASN A 11 19.16 14.60 17.07
N LEU A 12 19.92 15.49 16.44
CA LEU A 12 20.30 15.35 15.00
C LEU A 12 21.13 14.09 14.75
N LYS A 13 22.10 13.77 15.62
CA LYS A 13 22.87 12.52 15.52
C LYS A 13 21.99 11.29 15.67
N ARG A 14 21.00 11.33 16.59
CA ARG A 14 20.04 10.24 16.79
C ARG A 14 19.13 10.05 15.57
N ILE A 15 18.64 11.13 14.96
CA ILE A 15 17.82 11.09 13.76
C ILE A 15 18.61 10.46 12.60
N LYS A 16 19.81 10.96 12.31
CA LYS A 16 20.68 10.42 11.25
C LYS A 16 21.01 8.94 11.47
N MET A 17 21.17 8.50 12.70
CA MET A 17 21.41 7.08 12.99
C MET A 17 20.17 6.24 12.71
N LYS A 18 18.97 6.70 13.08
CA LYS A 18 17.73 6.01 12.77
C LYS A 18 17.50 5.88 11.25
N GLU A 19 17.77 6.93 10.48
CA GLU A 19 17.69 6.91 9.02
C GLU A 19 18.64 5.85 8.42
N ARG A 20 19.90 5.80 8.88
CA ARG A 20 20.89 4.78 8.44
C ARG A 20 20.43 3.36 8.80
N ILE A 21 19.85 3.17 9.99
CA ILE A 21 19.29 1.88 10.40
C ILE A 21 18.17 1.46 9.46
N LEU A 22 17.22 2.34 9.18
CA LEU A 22 16.07 2.03 8.32
C LEU A 22 16.49 1.74 6.88
N GLU A 23 17.41 2.52 6.32
CA GLU A 23 17.93 2.27 4.97
C GLU A 23 18.61 0.90 4.86
N THR A 24 19.46 0.56 5.84
CA THR A 24 20.16 -0.74 5.85
C THR A 24 19.21 -1.90 6.11
N ALA A 25 18.26 -1.71 7.02
CA ALA A 25 17.23 -2.70 7.32
C ALA A 25 16.33 -2.97 6.11
N ARG A 26 15.93 -1.92 5.37
CA ARG A 26 15.17 -2.07 4.14
C ARG A 26 15.88 -2.99 3.15
N LYS A 27 17.17 -2.77 2.91
CA LYS A 27 17.98 -3.62 2.01
C LYS A 27 18.02 -5.08 2.48
N GLU A 28 18.26 -5.31 3.77
CA GLU A 28 18.27 -6.66 4.36
C GLU A 28 16.89 -7.35 4.23
N PHE A 29 15.80 -6.61 4.49
CA PHE A 29 14.44 -7.14 4.34
C PHE A 29 14.07 -7.41 2.88
N VAL A 30 14.44 -6.54 1.94
CA VAL A 30 14.17 -6.75 0.50
C VAL A 30 14.87 -7.99 -0.01
N GLU A 31 16.11 -8.24 0.44
CA GLU A 31 16.90 -9.40 0.02
C GLU A 31 16.36 -10.72 0.62
N LYS A 32 15.91 -10.71 1.89
CA LYS A 32 15.65 -11.95 2.65
C LYS A 32 14.22 -12.11 3.13
N GLY A 33 13.39 -11.10 3.02
CA GLY A 33 12.10 -11.03 3.71
C GLY A 33 12.25 -10.81 5.22
N PHE A 34 11.13 -10.62 5.91
CA PHE A 34 11.15 -10.39 7.35
C PHE A 34 11.69 -11.59 8.13
N LEU A 35 11.27 -12.83 7.82
CA LEU A 35 11.61 -14.00 8.63
C LEU A 35 13.13 -14.24 8.69
N ASP A 36 13.82 -14.19 7.55
CA ASP A 36 15.24 -14.57 7.42
C ASP A 36 16.19 -13.38 7.60
N ALA A 37 15.68 -12.18 7.72
CA ALA A 37 16.49 -10.98 7.96
C ALA A 37 17.13 -10.99 9.37
N SER A 38 18.40 -10.53 9.45
CA SER A 38 19.22 -10.60 10.65
C SER A 38 19.53 -9.22 11.23
N MET A 39 19.09 -8.99 12.47
CA MET A 39 19.44 -7.81 13.25
C MET A 39 20.96 -7.61 13.42
N ARG A 40 21.73 -8.72 13.49
CA ARG A 40 23.20 -8.67 13.57
C ARG A 40 23.82 -8.16 12.28
N ASN A 41 23.29 -8.61 11.12
CA ASN A 41 23.75 -8.14 9.82
C ASN A 41 23.45 -6.64 9.64
N ILE A 42 22.23 -6.22 9.98
CA ILE A 42 21.86 -4.80 9.94
C ILE A 42 22.82 -3.96 10.78
N ALA A 43 23.10 -4.37 12.02
CA ALA A 43 24.02 -3.65 12.91
C ALA A 43 25.45 -3.62 12.36
N SER A 44 25.95 -4.76 11.88
CA SER A 44 27.30 -4.89 11.31
C SER A 44 27.49 -3.99 10.09
N ASN A 45 26.51 -3.93 9.20
CA ASN A 45 26.58 -3.15 7.95
C ASN A 45 26.63 -1.63 8.20
N ILE A 46 26.18 -1.15 9.36
CA ILE A 46 26.30 0.26 9.75
C ILE A 46 27.40 0.54 10.78
N GLY A 47 28.18 -0.49 11.14
CA GLY A 47 29.32 -0.35 12.04
C GLY A 47 28.93 -0.17 13.51
N ILE A 48 27.82 -0.74 13.96
CA ILE A 48 27.41 -0.73 15.38
C ILE A 48 27.20 -2.16 15.91
N THR A 49 27.15 -2.30 17.22
CA THR A 49 26.79 -3.59 17.84
C THR A 49 25.28 -3.84 17.78
N ALA A 50 24.86 -5.11 17.80
CA ALA A 50 23.45 -5.46 17.92
C ALA A 50 22.80 -4.83 19.17
N THR A 51 23.52 -4.78 20.30
CA THR A 51 23.05 -4.10 21.52
C THR A 51 22.80 -2.61 21.29
N ALA A 52 23.64 -1.93 20.51
CA ALA A 52 23.42 -0.53 20.17
C ALA A 52 22.22 -0.35 19.24
N LEU A 53 21.97 -1.28 18.30
CA LEU A 53 20.79 -1.29 17.46
C LEU A 53 19.50 -1.42 18.29
N TYR A 54 19.47 -2.35 19.25
CA TYR A 54 18.32 -2.54 20.15
C TYR A 54 18.01 -1.33 21.08
N ARG A 55 18.93 -0.37 21.23
CA ARG A 55 18.64 0.92 21.89
C ARG A 55 17.83 1.88 21.01
N HIS A 56 17.84 1.69 19.70
CA HIS A 56 17.07 2.50 18.75
C HIS A 56 15.72 1.90 18.41
N TYR A 57 15.66 0.57 18.34
CA TYR A 57 14.46 -0.22 18.02
C TYR A 57 14.45 -1.46 18.90
N SER A 58 13.34 -1.69 19.61
CA SER A 58 13.24 -2.75 20.62
C SER A 58 13.17 -4.16 20.02
N SER A 59 12.78 -4.27 18.75
CA SER A 59 12.62 -5.56 18.06
C SER A 59 12.82 -5.44 16.54
N LYS A 60 12.90 -6.59 15.85
CA LYS A 60 12.92 -6.67 14.39
C LYS A 60 11.61 -6.17 13.78
N GLU A 61 10.51 -6.49 14.45
CA GLU A 61 9.17 -6.07 14.09
C GLU A 61 9.03 -4.54 14.10
N GLU A 62 9.57 -3.87 15.11
CA GLU A 62 9.55 -2.40 15.20
C GLU A 62 10.32 -1.74 14.04
N ILE A 63 11.46 -2.31 13.65
CA ILE A 63 12.21 -1.81 12.48
C ILE A 63 11.42 -2.06 11.21
N PHE A 64 10.88 -3.27 11.03
CA PHE A 64 10.09 -3.61 9.85
C PHE A 64 8.87 -2.70 9.70
N GLU A 65 8.14 -2.49 10.79
CA GLU A 65 7.01 -1.55 10.83
C GLU A 65 7.43 -0.14 10.43
N ALA A 66 8.56 0.34 10.96
CA ALA A 66 9.08 1.66 10.60
C ALA A 66 9.46 1.77 9.12
N VAL A 67 9.98 0.67 8.52
CA VAL A 67 10.30 0.62 7.08
C VAL A 67 9.04 0.65 6.22
N VAL A 68 8.02 -0.18 6.52
CA VAL A 68 6.83 -0.30 5.65
C VAL A 68 5.74 0.74 5.95
N SER A 69 5.79 1.41 7.10
CA SER A 69 4.77 2.39 7.53
C SER A 69 4.46 3.48 6.49
N PRO A 70 5.43 4.02 5.72
CA PRO A 70 5.09 4.97 4.65
C PRO A 70 4.20 4.35 3.56
N ALA A 71 4.47 3.09 3.14
CA ALA A 71 3.65 2.39 2.16
C ALA A 71 2.25 2.05 2.69
N VAL A 72 2.14 1.64 3.96
CA VAL A 72 0.84 1.44 4.62
C VAL A 72 0.01 2.71 4.56
N LYS A 73 0.59 3.86 4.94
CA LYS A 73 -0.09 5.16 4.89
C LYS A 73 -0.46 5.60 3.48
N ASP A 74 0.32 5.23 2.47
CA ASP A 74 -0.01 5.52 1.08
C ASP A 74 -1.29 4.77 0.67
N TRP A 75 -1.43 3.50 1.01
CA TRP A 75 -2.64 2.71 0.76
C TRP A 75 -3.86 3.19 1.56
N GLU A 76 -3.68 3.53 2.84
CA GLU A 76 -4.75 4.09 3.66
C GLU A 76 -5.30 5.39 3.05
N ARG A 77 -4.41 6.31 2.66
CA ARG A 77 -4.79 7.56 2.00
C ARG A 77 -5.44 7.34 0.63
N LEU A 78 -4.96 6.36 -0.12
CA LEU A 78 -5.56 6.00 -1.41
C LEU A 78 -7.02 5.57 -1.20
N CYS A 79 -7.28 4.65 -0.27
CA CYS A 79 -8.65 4.22 0.03
C CYS A 79 -9.53 5.40 0.47
N ASP A 80 -9.07 6.26 1.40
CA ASP A 80 -9.83 7.43 1.85
C ASP A 80 -10.17 8.37 0.68
N SER A 81 -9.17 8.72 -0.14
CA SER A 81 -9.34 9.65 -1.26
C SER A 81 -10.22 9.09 -2.38
N GLU A 82 -10.18 7.79 -2.63
CA GLU A 82 -11.01 7.17 -3.67
C GLU A 82 -12.49 7.08 -3.26
N SER A 83 -12.77 6.81 -1.99
CA SER A 83 -14.15 6.85 -1.46
C SER A 83 -14.77 8.23 -1.63
N GLU A 84 -14.06 9.29 -1.25
CA GLU A 84 -14.50 10.69 -1.43
C GLU A 84 -14.68 11.04 -2.92
N ARG A 85 -13.75 10.64 -3.77
CA ARG A 85 -13.78 10.91 -5.21
C ARG A 85 -14.96 10.22 -5.90
N GLN A 86 -15.20 8.95 -5.63
CA GLN A 86 -16.31 8.20 -6.19
C GLN A 86 -17.66 8.83 -5.82
N THR A 87 -17.81 9.20 -4.56
CA THR A 87 -19.02 9.91 -4.10
C THR A 87 -19.21 11.24 -4.81
N SER A 88 -18.15 12.01 -5.03
CA SER A 88 -18.18 13.32 -5.69
C SER A 88 -18.51 13.20 -7.20
N ILE A 89 -17.82 12.29 -7.91
CA ILE A 89 -18.03 12.06 -9.35
C ILE A 89 -19.44 11.54 -9.60
N GLY A 90 -19.89 10.53 -8.85
CA GLY A 90 -21.23 9.96 -9.01
C GLY A 90 -22.33 11.01 -8.84
N ARG A 91 -22.16 12.01 -7.98
CA ARG A 91 -23.11 13.12 -7.78
C ARG A 91 -23.06 14.18 -8.87
N ASN A 92 -21.89 14.52 -9.38
CA ASN A 92 -21.67 15.70 -10.22
C ASN A 92 -21.58 15.38 -11.72
N GLU A 93 -20.99 14.23 -12.09
CA GLU A 93 -20.63 13.90 -13.47
C GLU A 93 -21.37 12.67 -13.99
N GLY A 94 -22.11 11.98 -13.11
CA GLY A 94 -22.82 10.73 -13.42
C GLY A 94 -21.92 9.49 -13.29
N LEU A 95 -22.57 8.32 -13.24
CA LEU A 95 -21.90 7.05 -12.95
C LEU A 95 -20.92 6.62 -14.04
N GLU A 96 -21.15 7.01 -15.30
CA GLU A 96 -20.23 6.70 -16.41
C GLU A 96 -18.84 7.31 -16.21
N ALA A 97 -18.75 8.50 -15.60
CA ALA A 97 -17.48 9.16 -15.34
C ALA A 97 -16.59 8.43 -14.30
N MET A 98 -17.20 7.55 -13.50
CA MET A 98 -16.45 6.74 -12.52
C MET A 98 -15.55 5.68 -13.18
N TRP A 99 -15.87 5.29 -14.42
CA TRP A 99 -15.21 4.21 -15.13
C TRP A 99 -14.07 4.67 -16.05
N GLY A 100 -13.86 5.98 -16.21
CA GLY A 100 -12.76 6.56 -17.00
C GLY A 100 -11.44 6.62 -16.21
N ASN A 101 -10.57 5.61 -16.35
CA ASN A 101 -9.59 5.30 -15.28
C ASN A 101 -8.11 5.40 -15.59
N ASP A 102 -7.67 5.99 -16.70
CA ASP A 102 -6.22 6.12 -16.97
C ASP A 102 -5.49 6.91 -15.87
N VAL A 103 -6.11 7.99 -15.37
CA VAL A 103 -5.56 8.82 -14.29
C VAL A 103 -5.44 8.06 -12.97
N GLN A 104 -6.39 7.19 -12.64
CA GLN A 104 -6.34 6.41 -11.40
C GLN A 104 -5.24 5.35 -11.45
N VAL A 105 -5.09 4.67 -12.59
CA VAL A 105 -4.03 3.69 -12.81
C VAL A 105 -2.66 4.34 -12.64
N GLU A 106 -2.44 5.49 -13.29
CA GLU A 106 -1.19 6.25 -13.19
C GLU A 106 -0.89 6.63 -11.72
N ARG A 107 -1.87 7.15 -10.98
CA ARG A 107 -1.72 7.50 -9.56
C ARG A 107 -1.30 6.31 -8.68
N ILE A 108 -1.87 5.12 -8.93
CA ILE A 108 -1.51 3.91 -8.17
C ILE A 108 -0.08 3.48 -8.51
N VAL A 109 0.28 3.47 -9.79
CA VAL A 109 1.64 3.13 -10.22
C VAL A 109 2.65 4.14 -9.65
N ASP A 110 2.39 5.43 -9.78
CA ASP A 110 3.23 6.50 -9.19
C ASP A 110 3.44 6.32 -7.70
N MET A 111 2.36 6.06 -6.96
CA MET A 111 2.41 5.83 -5.52
C MET A 111 3.33 4.65 -5.18
N ILE A 112 3.16 3.53 -5.88
CA ILE A 112 3.97 2.31 -5.66
C ILE A 112 5.43 2.57 -6.01
N TYR A 113 5.71 3.16 -7.17
CA TYR A 113 7.08 3.34 -7.65
C TYR A 113 7.86 4.43 -6.90
N LYS A 114 7.17 5.35 -6.24
CA LYS A 114 7.80 6.31 -5.32
C LYS A 114 8.46 5.64 -4.11
N ARG A 115 7.98 4.45 -3.71
CA ARG A 115 8.47 3.64 -2.57
C ARG A 115 8.40 2.16 -2.90
N PHE A 116 9.01 1.77 -4.04
CA PHE A 116 8.89 0.44 -4.60
C PHE A 116 9.26 -0.66 -3.59
N ASP A 117 10.42 -0.52 -2.94
CA ASP A 117 10.92 -1.50 -1.97
C ASP A 117 9.95 -1.67 -0.78
N GLU A 118 9.44 -0.58 -0.24
CA GLU A 118 8.51 -0.60 0.90
C GLU A 118 7.18 -1.28 0.51
N HIS A 119 6.67 -1.03 -0.70
CA HIS A 119 5.48 -1.71 -1.20
C HIS A 119 5.77 -3.19 -1.47
N LYS A 120 6.93 -3.53 -2.07
CA LYS A 120 7.34 -4.92 -2.28
C LYS A 120 7.44 -5.68 -0.95
N LEU A 121 8.04 -5.08 0.06
CA LEU A 121 8.12 -5.65 1.41
C LEU A 121 6.74 -5.84 2.04
N LEU A 122 5.86 -4.85 1.93
CA LEU A 122 4.54 -4.88 2.53
C LEU A 122 3.69 -6.03 1.99
N PHE A 123 3.73 -6.30 0.69
CA PHE A 123 2.89 -7.32 0.06
C PHE A 123 3.57 -8.69 -0.07
N PHE A 124 4.89 -8.76 -0.17
CA PHE A 124 5.59 -10.01 -0.48
C PHE A 124 6.68 -10.39 0.53
N GLY A 125 7.11 -9.45 1.38
CA GLY A 125 8.17 -9.68 2.37
C GLY A 125 7.70 -9.67 3.83
N SER A 126 6.40 -9.54 4.10
CA SER A 126 5.83 -9.28 5.43
C SER A 126 5.43 -10.53 6.21
N LYS A 127 5.67 -11.73 5.67
CA LYS A 127 5.30 -12.99 6.33
C LYS A 127 5.86 -13.06 7.76
N GLY A 128 5.01 -13.43 8.72
CA GLY A 128 5.36 -13.48 10.16
C GLY A 128 5.24 -12.13 10.87
N THR A 129 4.72 -11.09 10.22
CA THR A 129 4.42 -9.79 10.84
C THR A 129 2.91 -9.55 10.90
N LYS A 130 2.48 -8.48 11.57
CA LYS A 130 1.08 -8.02 11.54
C LYS A 130 0.58 -7.59 10.15
N TYR A 131 1.47 -7.48 9.17
CA TYR A 131 1.16 -7.07 7.80
C TYR A 131 1.08 -8.26 6.83
N GLU A 132 1.20 -9.50 7.31
CA GLU A 132 1.16 -10.71 6.46
C GLU A 132 -0.07 -10.74 5.56
N ASP A 133 -1.21 -10.32 6.08
CA ASP A 133 -2.49 -10.30 5.37
C ASP A 133 -2.90 -8.89 4.89
N PHE A 134 -1.93 -8.00 4.62
CA PHE A 134 -2.24 -6.61 4.28
C PHE A 134 -3.08 -6.47 3.01
N LEU A 135 -2.90 -7.34 2.01
CA LEU A 135 -3.74 -7.39 0.82
C LEU A 135 -5.21 -7.66 1.19
N HIS A 136 -5.45 -8.64 2.07
CA HIS A 136 -6.81 -8.93 2.55
C HIS A 136 -7.43 -7.74 3.29
N TYR A 137 -6.64 -7.02 4.10
CA TYR A 137 -7.09 -5.80 4.76
C TYR A 137 -7.56 -4.73 3.75
N ILE A 138 -6.78 -4.46 2.70
CA ILE A 138 -7.15 -3.48 1.65
C ILE A 138 -8.39 -3.94 0.89
N VAL A 139 -8.45 -5.21 0.48
CA VAL A 139 -9.61 -5.77 -0.23
C VAL A 139 -10.89 -5.66 0.59
N THR A 140 -10.82 -6.00 1.88
CA THR A 140 -11.98 -5.90 2.79
C THR A 140 -12.47 -4.47 2.93
N ARG A 141 -11.54 -3.52 3.01
CA ARG A 141 -11.86 -2.10 3.11
C ARG A 141 -12.54 -1.59 1.84
N VAL A 142 -11.98 -1.86 0.66
CA VAL A 142 -12.55 -1.48 -0.63
C VAL A 142 -13.91 -2.11 -0.86
N GLN A 143 -14.08 -3.38 -0.51
CA GLN A 143 -15.36 -4.07 -0.57
C GLN A 143 -16.43 -3.35 0.24
N LYS A 144 -16.13 -3.03 1.50
CA LYS A 144 -17.07 -2.33 2.39
C LYS A 144 -17.49 -0.98 1.83
N GLU A 145 -16.53 -0.21 1.31
CA GLU A 145 -16.81 1.10 0.72
C GLU A 145 -17.66 0.98 -0.55
N THR A 146 -17.37 -0.02 -1.40
CA THR A 146 -18.17 -0.30 -2.61
C THR A 146 -19.61 -0.70 -2.25
N LEU A 147 -19.80 -1.57 -1.26
CA LEU A 147 -21.15 -1.98 -0.82
C LEU A 147 -21.94 -0.80 -0.26
N ASN A 148 -21.32 0.04 0.57
CA ASN A 148 -21.95 1.25 1.10
C ASN A 148 -22.39 2.19 -0.04
N PHE A 149 -21.52 2.39 -1.02
CA PHE A 149 -21.86 3.21 -2.19
C PHE A 149 -23.03 2.64 -3.01
N MET A 150 -23.06 1.32 -3.24
CA MET A 150 -24.17 0.66 -3.93
C MET A 150 -25.50 0.81 -3.16
N GLU A 151 -25.47 0.75 -1.83
CA GLU A 151 -26.66 1.01 -1.02
C GLU A 151 -27.16 2.46 -1.16
N GLU A 152 -26.27 3.43 -1.20
CA GLU A 152 -26.63 4.83 -1.44
C GLU A 152 -27.27 5.02 -2.82
N LEU A 153 -26.74 4.38 -3.85
CA LEU A 153 -27.31 4.40 -5.19
C LEU A 153 -28.73 3.80 -5.21
N LYS A 154 -28.93 2.64 -4.58
CA LYS A 154 -30.27 2.01 -4.44
C LYS A 154 -31.26 2.96 -3.75
N LYS A 155 -30.86 3.59 -2.63
CA LYS A 155 -31.69 4.56 -1.91
C LYS A 155 -32.05 5.79 -2.77
N SER A 156 -31.17 6.15 -3.71
CA SER A 156 -31.37 7.25 -4.66
C SER A 156 -32.17 6.85 -5.89
N GLY A 157 -32.64 5.60 -5.98
CA GLY A 157 -33.44 5.10 -7.10
C GLY A 157 -32.62 4.71 -8.34
N VAL A 158 -31.31 4.62 -8.23
CA VAL A 158 -30.42 4.14 -9.29
C VAL A 158 -30.47 2.62 -9.33
N PRO A 159 -30.82 2.00 -10.48
CA PRO A 159 -30.82 0.55 -10.59
C PRO A 159 -29.38 -0.01 -10.51
N VAL A 160 -29.14 -0.90 -9.56
CA VAL A 160 -27.88 -1.65 -9.41
C VAL A 160 -28.21 -3.10 -9.11
N ASN A 161 -27.34 -4.01 -9.51
CA ASN A 161 -27.52 -5.43 -9.26
C ASN A 161 -27.38 -5.77 -7.76
N ASP A 162 -28.08 -6.82 -7.33
CA ASP A 162 -27.76 -7.47 -6.06
C ASP A 162 -26.49 -8.31 -6.23
N VAL A 163 -25.51 -8.08 -5.38
CA VAL A 163 -24.21 -8.77 -5.47
C VAL A 163 -23.99 -9.67 -4.26
N ASP A 164 -23.40 -10.82 -4.50
CA ASP A 164 -22.93 -11.70 -3.44
C ASP A 164 -21.60 -11.15 -2.88
N GLU A 165 -21.57 -10.88 -1.57
CA GLU A 165 -20.41 -10.27 -0.91
C GLU A 165 -19.15 -11.16 -0.97
N LYS A 166 -19.30 -12.50 -0.93
CA LYS A 166 -18.17 -13.43 -1.02
C LYS A 166 -17.57 -13.42 -2.42
N ASN A 167 -18.43 -13.44 -3.45
CA ASN A 167 -17.99 -13.35 -4.84
C ASN A 167 -17.30 -12.00 -5.10
N MET A 168 -17.86 -10.90 -4.61
CA MET A 168 -17.23 -9.57 -4.70
C MET A 168 -15.83 -9.58 -4.06
N HIS A 169 -15.69 -10.14 -2.85
CA HIS A 169 -14.41 -10.23 -2.16
C HIS A 169 -13.36 -10.98 -2.99
N LEU A 170 -13.73 -12.13 -3.58
CA LEU A 170 -12.82 -12.93 -4.40
C LEU A 170 -12.43 -12.22 -5.69
N LEU A 171 -13.36 -11.51 -6.33
CA LEU A 171 -13.09 -10.73 -7.55
C LEU A 171 -12.17 -9.53 -7.26
N LEU A 172 -12.40 -8.81 -6.17
CA LEU A 172 -11.50 -7.74 -5.71
C LEU A 172 -10.11 -8.30 -5.39
N SER A 173 -10.03 -9.43 -4.67
CA SER A 173 -8.76 -10.10 -4.38
C SER A 173 -8.00 -10.46 -5.66
N ALA A 174 -8.69 -10.99 -6.67
CA ALA A 174 -8.10 -11.32 -7.97
C ALA A 174 -7.57 -10.06 -8.68
N GLN A 175 -8.35 -8.97 -8.69
CA GLN A 175 -7.94 -7.71 -9.30
C GLN A 175 -6.69 -7.12 -8.64
N TYR A 176 -6.69 -7.01 -7.31
CA TYR A 176 -5.55 -6.44 -6.58
C TYR A 176 -4.32 -7.34 -6.67
N THR A 177 -4.49 -8.67 -6.64
CA THR A 177 -3.39 -9.61 -6.89
C THR A 177 -2.81 -9.41 -8.29
N ALA A 178 -3.66 -9.36 -9.33
CA ALA A 178 -3.20 -9.09 -10.69
C ALA A 178 -2.45 -7.75 -10.78
N MET A 179 -2.96 -6.68 -10.16
CA MET A 179 -2.28 -5.38 -10.14
C MET A 179 -0.89 -5.45 -9.50
N LEU A 180 -0.74 -6.20 -8.41
CA LEU A 180 0.52 -6.31 -7.67
C LEU A 180 1.57 -7.23 -8.33
N GLU A 181 1.21 -8.03 -9.34
CA GLU A 181 2.18 -8.86 -10.08
C GLU A 181 3.30 -8.01 -10.71
N MET A 182 3.04 -6.74 -11.09
CA MET A 182 4.08 -5.83 -11.58
C MET A 182 5.18 -5.56 -10.53
N VAL A 183 4.80 -5.51 -9.23
CA VAL A 183 5.74 -5.33 -8.11
C VAL A 183 6.51 -6.61 -7.84
N LYS A 184 5.82 -7.75 -7.87
CA LYS A 184 6.41 -9.07 -7.65
C LYS A 184 7.45 -9.44 -8.70
N HIS A 185 7.21 -9.03 -9.95
CA HIS A 185 8.06 -9.33 -11.10
C HIS A 185 9.05 -8.20 -11.45
N ASP A 186 9.21 -7.21 -10.56
CA ASP A 186 10.18 -6.11 -10.72
C ASP A 186 10.08 -5.40 -12.08
N TYR A 187 8.83 -5.12 -12.53
CA TYR A 187 8.62 -4.36 -13.76
C TYR A 187 9.23 -2.96 -13.65
N THR A 188 9.73 -2.44 -14.76
CA THR A 188 10.08 -1.02 -14.85
C THR A 188 8.81 -0.16 -14.73
N TYR A 189 8.96 1.11 -14.41
CA TYR A 189 7.81 2.02 -14.32
C TYR A 189 6.97 2.05 -15.61
N GLU A 190 7.61 2.07 -16.78
CA GLU A 190 6.92 2.08 -18.07
C GLU A 190 6.16 0.77 -18.35
N GLU A 191 6.78 -0.38 -18.05
CA GLU A 191 6.12 -1.69 -18.15
C GLU A 191 4.94 -1.79 -17.20
N ALA A 192 5.08 -1.27 -15.98
CA ALA A 192 4.03 -1.26 -14.97
C ALA A 192 2.83 -0.41 -15.38
N LEU A 193 3.04 0.78 -15.95
CA LEU A 193 1.96 1.61 -16.48
C LEU A 193 1.17 0.88 -17.57
N LYS A 194 1.87 0.28 -18.53
CA LYS A 194 1.24 -0.47 -19.62
C LYS A 194 0.46 -1.68 -19.10
N TYR A 195 1.06 -2.42 -18.17
CA TYR A 195 0.44 -3.61 -17.58
C TYR A 195 -0.77 -3.24 -16.73
N ALA A 196 -0.64 -2.27 -15.83
CA ALA A 196 -1.72 -1.81 -14.95
C ALA A 196 -2.91 -1.28 -15.75
N GLY A 197 -2.67 -0.54 -16.83
CA GLY A 197 -3.72 -0.12 -17.77
C GLY A 197 -4.44 -1.31 -18.43
N THR A 198 -3.73 -2.40 -18.72
CA THR A 198 -4.33 -3.61 -19.26
C THR A 198 -5.21 -4.31 -18.23
N VAL A 199 -4.71 -4.46 -16.98
CA VAL A 199 -5.48 -5.03 -15.86
C VAL A 199 -6.73 -4.20 -15.59
N ALA A 200 -6.60 -2.87 -15.53
CA ALA A 200 -7.73 -1.98 -15.29
C ALA A 200 -8.83 -2.14 -16.34
N ARG A 201 -8.48 -2.09 -17.64
CA ARG A 201 -9.46 -2.28 -18.73
C ARG A 201 -10.17 -3.63 -18.65
N PHE A 202 -9.44 -4.70 -18.33
CA PHE A 202 -10.01 -6.03 -18.19
C PHE A 202 -11.05 -6.10 -17.05
N PHE A 203 -10.74 -5.54 -15.89
CA PHE A 203 -11.63 -5.61 -14.74
C PHE A 203 -12.79 -4.60 -14.80
N VAL A 204 -12.59 -3.42 -15.37
CA VAL A 204 -13.62 -2.37 -15.46
C VAL A 204 -14.89 -2.88 -16.16
N GLU A 205 -14.75 -3.51 -17.31
CA GLU A 205 -15.92 -4.04 -18.04
C GLU A 205 -16.63 -5.16 -17.26
N GLY A 206 -15.89 -6.01 -16.57
CA GLY A 206 -16.43 -7.01 -15.67
C GLY A 206 -17.21 -6.40 -14.51
N TRP A 207 -16.63 -5.38 -13.86
CA TRP A 207 -17.28 -4.68 -12.75
C TRP A 207 -18.54 -3.94 -13.17
N ARG A 208 -18.52 -3.22 -14.29
CA ARG A 208 -19.72 -2.54 -14.81
C ARG A 208 -20.87 -3.52 -14.94
N LYS A 209 -20.64 -4.62 -15.62
CA LYS A 209 -21.66 -5.65 -15.82
C LYS A 209 -22.10 -6.33 -14.52
N TYR A 210 -21.16 -6.61 -13.61
CA TYR A 210 -21.42 -7.27 -12.33
C TYR A 210 -22.24 -6.38 -11.39
N LEU A 211 -21.94 -5.08 -11.35
CA LEU A 211 -22.63 -4.11 -10.49
C LEU A 211 -23.92 -3.56 -11.10
N GLY A 212 -24.15 -3.71 -12.42
CA GLY A 212 -25.37 -3.32 -13.10
C GLY A 212 -25.33 -1.94 -13.76
N PHE A 213 -24.14 -1.50 -14.20
CA PHE A 213 -23.93 -0.22 -14.89
C PHE A 213 -23.76 -0.37 -16.40
#